data_f6c7ecf2e26c52ce84ce2d3e39c96a31
#
_entry.id   f6c7ecf2e26c52ce84ce2d3e39c96a31
#
_cell.length_a   1.000
_cell.length_b   1.000
_cell.length_c   1.000
_cell.angle_alpha   90.00
_cell.angle_beta   90.00
_cell.angle_gamma   90.00
#
_symmetry.space_group_name_H-M   'P 1'
#
loop_
_entity.id
_entity.type
_entity.pdbx_description
1 polymer ?
#
loop_
_entity_poly.entity_id
_entity_poly.type
_entity_poly.pdbx_seq_one_letter_code
_entity_poly.pdbx_strand_id
1 'polypeptide(L)'
;MSFQPKKNKKMQKKKLRIYNPKIKEECGVFGISNTKDASTLTALGLHALQHRGQEGCGIVSFDGMKYHSEKRFGLVGDNFNNEEVLSKLPGNYAIGHNRYSTTGGTTLRNVQPFYADTNAGGIAVS
;
A
#
# COMPACT_ATOMS: atom_id res chain seq x y z
N MET A 1 40.16 36.16 -53.82
CA MET A 1 39.92 35.17 -52.75
C MET A 1 38.91 35.74 -51.74
N SER A 2 37.70 35.28 -51.78
CA SER A 2 36.67 35.71 -50.84
C SER A 2 36.71 34.80 -49.60
N PHE A 3 36.98 35.40 -48.44
CA PHE A 3 36.94 34.70 -47.18
C PHE A 3 35.50 34.58 -46.74
N GLN A 4 34.92 33.35 -46.74
CA GLN A 4 33.61 33.12 -46.15
C GLN A 4 33.79 32.81 -44.66
N PRO A 5 33.10 33.56 -43.77
CA PRO A 5 33.17 33.22 -42.34
C PRO A 5 32.48 31.89 -42.12
N LYS A 6 33.20 30.97 -41.50
CA LYS A 6 32.65 29.70 -41.04
C LYS A 6 31.44 29.95 -40.12
N LYS A 7 30.27 29.50 -40.55
CA LYS A 7 29.06 29.54 -39.69
C LYS A 7 29.37 28.82 -38.39
N ASN A 8 29.39 29.57 -37.30
CA ASN A 8 29.40 29.03 -35.95
C ASN A 8 28.24 28.06 -35.83
N LYS A 9 28.52 26.77 -35.75
CA LYS A 9 27.56 25.79 -35.28
C LYS A 9 27.20 26.17 -33.85
N LYS A 10 26.01 26.75 -33.64
CA LYS A 10 25.42 26.89 -32.33
C LYS A 10 25.39 25.48 -31.70
N MET A 11 26.25 25.27 -30.74
CA MET A 11 26.14 24.12 -29.87
C MET A 11 24.75 24.19 -29.22
N GLN A 12 23.83 23.34 -29.69
CA GLN A 12 22.59 23.11 -28.96
C GLN A 12 22.98 22.57 -27.61
N LYS A 13 22.79 23.38 -26.56
CA LYS A 13 22.85 22.93 -25.19
C LYS A 13 21.84 21.79 -25.08
N LYS A 14 22.33 20.56 -25.11
CA LYS A 14 21.53 19.39 -24.71
C LYS A 14 21.03 19.70 -23.31
N LYS A 15 19.75 20.08 -23.22
CA LYS A 15 19.06 20.17 -21.93
C LYS A 15 19.20 18.78 -21.32
N LEU A 16 20.06 18.63 -20.31
CA LEU A 16 20.02 17.45 -19.47
C LEU A 16 18.60 17.40 -18.92
N ARG A 17 17.80 16.49 -19.43
CA ARG A 17 16.57 16.11 -18.75
C ARG A 17 17.02 15.42 -17.49
N ILE A 18 17.09 16.16 -16.41
CA ILE A 18 17.12 15.55 -15.10
C ILE A 18 15.82 14.75 -15.05
N TYR A 19 15.95 13.45 -15.22
CA TYR A 19 14.87 12.53 -14.95
C TYR A 19 14.63 12.63 -13.45
N ASN A 20 13.64 13.46 -13.09
CA ASN A 20 13.10 13.46 -11.74
C ASN A 20 12.05 12.34 -11.77
N PRO A 21 12.38 11.12 -11.33
CA PRO A 21 11.34 10.15 -11.08
C PRO A 21 10.48 10.80 -10.01
N LYS A 22 9.27 11.24 -10.36
CA LYS A 22 8.24 11.43 -9.34
C LYS A 22 8.28 10.13 -8.55
N ILE A 23 8.71 10.20 -7.31
CA ILE A 23 8.60 9.08 -6.38
C ILE A 23 7.13 8.72 -6.43
N LYS A 24 6.80 7.67 -7.17
CA LYS A 24 5.44 7.16 -7.21
C LYS A 24 5.21 6.60 -5.83
N GLU A 25 4.30 7.21 -5.11
CA GLU A 25 3.85 6.65 -3.86
C GLU A 25 3.26 5.28 -4.17
N GLU A 26 3.82 4.27 -3.57
CA GLU A 26 3.39 2.89 -3.70
C GLU A 26 2.71 2.47 -2.41
N CYS A 27 2.04 1.33 -2.42
CA CYS A 27 1.25 0.81 -1.29
C CYS A 27 1.94 0.96 0.07
N GLY A 28 1.15 1.12 1.13
CA GLY A 28 1.59 1.10 2.51
C GLY A 28 1.30 -0.25 3.17
N VAL A 29 2.25 -0.78 3.91
CA VAL A 29 2.12 -2.05 4.65
C VAL A 29 2.46 -1.81 6.11
N PHE A 30 1.67 -2.40 7.00
CA PHE A 30 1.92 -2.37 8.44
C PHE A 30 1.61 -3.75 9.04
N GLY A 31 2.43 -4.19 9.97
CA GLY A 31 2.21 -5.44 10.68
C GLY A 31 2.63 -5.33 12.15
N ILE A 32 1.92 -6.03 13.01
CA ILE A 32 2.21 -6.09 14.44
C ILE A 32 1.89 -7.47 15.00
N SER A 33 2.61 -7.86 16.01
CA SER A 33 2.43 -9.14 16.68
C SER A 33 2.48 -9.00 18.21
N ASN A 34 1.94 -10.00 18.86
CA ASN A 34 2.03 -10.16 20.33
C ASN A 34 1.38 -8.99 21.10
N THR A 35 0.24 -8.52 20.63
CA THR A 35 -0.59 -7.53 21.34
C THR A 35 -2.07 -7.81 21.13
N LYS A 36 -2.86 -7.68 22.19
CA LYS A 36 -4.33 -7.87 22.11
C LYS A 36 -5.04 -6.82 21.25
N ASP A 37 -4.41 -5.68 21.02
CA ASP A 37 -4.95 -4.57 20.22
C ASP A 37 -4.37 -4.57 18.78
N ALA A 38 -3.97 -5.73 18.27
CA ALA A 38 -3.25 -5.83 17.02
C ALA A 38 -3.97 -5.18 15.85
N SER A 39 -5.27 -5.41 15.68
CA SER A 39 -6.04 -4.83 14.57
C SER A 39 -6.23 -3.33 14.71
N THR A 40 -6.46 -2.83 15.91
CA THR A 40 -6.55 -1.39 16.18
C THR A 40 -5.24 -0.67 15.87
N LEU A 41 -4.12 -1.23 16.34
CA LEU A 41 -2.79 -0.67 16.08
C LEU A 41 -2.43 -0.75 14.60
N THR A 42 -2.85 -1.82 13.92
CA THR A 42 -2.68 -1.94 12.47
C THR A 42 -3.47 -0.87 11.72
N ALA A 43 -4.72 -0.63 12.10
CA ALA A 43 -5.52 0.45 11.51
C ALA A 43 -4.87 1.83 11.72
N LEU A 44 -4.33 2.10 12.90
CA LEU A 44 -3.59 3.34 13.18
C LEU A 44 -2.30 3.45 12.35
N GLY A 45 -1.55 2.36 12.21
CA GLY A 45 -0.36 2.30 11.36
C GLY A 45 -0.67 2.55 9.90
N LEU A 46 -1.73 1.94 9.39
CA LEU A 46 -2.20 2.19 8.01
C LEU A 46 -2.70 3.62 7.82
N HIS A 47 -3.36 4.19 8.81
CA HIS A 47 -3.78 5.59 8.76
C HIS A 47 -2.58 6.53 8.63
N ALA A 48 -1.51 6.28 9.37
CA ALA A 48 -0.25 7.02 9.23
C ALA A 48 0.40 6.86 7.85
N LEU A 49 0.15 5.74 7.18
CA LEU A 49 0.63 5.44 5.83
C LEU A 49 -0.40 5.77 4.73
N GLN A 50 -1.47 6.48 5.04
CA GLN A 50 -2.59 6.72 4.11
C GLN A 50 -2.17 7.45 2.83
N HIS A 51 -1.14 8.29 2.91
CA HIS A 51 -0.57 8.99 1.75
C HIS A 51 0.03 8.04 0.69
N ARG A 52 0.30 6.78 1.03
CA ARG A 52 0.87 5.78 0.11
C ARG A 52 -0.18 5.04 -0.70
N GLY A 53 -1.45 5.00 -0.27
CA GLY A 53 -2.51 4.35 -1.01
C GLY A 53 -3.89 4.75 -0.47
N GLN A 54 -4.83 5.07 -1.37
CA GLN A 54 -6.14 5.60 -1.03
C GLN A 54 -7.31 4.86 -1.70
N GLU A 55 -7.02 3.89 -2.55
CA GLU A 55 -8.05 3.19 -3.32
C GLU A 55 -8.75 2.09 -2.53
N GLY A 56 -8.01 1.45 -1.65
CA GLY A 56 -8.54 0.39 -0.80
C GLY A 56 -7.60 0.09 0.35
N CYS A 57 -8.14 -0.53 1.36
CA CYS A 57 -7.39 -0.95 2.54
C CYS A 57 -7.91 -2.29 3.05
N GLY A 58 -7.03 -3.07 3.64
CA GLY A 58 -7.38 -4.35 4.21
C GLY A 58 -6.57 -4.65 5.45
N ILE A 59 -7.17 -5.42 6.34
CA ILE A 59 -6.51 -5.95 7.54
C ILE A 59 -6.85 -7.43 7.64
N VAL A 60 -5.83 -8.23 7.89
CA VAL A 60 -5.95 -9.64 8.28
C VAL A 60 -5.39 -9.80 9.67
N SER A 61 -6.17 -10.41 10.56
CA SER A 61 -5.74 -10.77 11.91
C SER A 61 -5.71 -12.28 12.11
N PHE A 62 -4.96 -12.73 13.10
CA PHE A 62 -4.87 -14.13 13.49
C PHE A 62 -5.08 -14.27 14.99
N ASP A 63 -6.05 -15.10 15.37
CA ASP A 63 -6.46 -15.28 16.77
C ASP A 63 -5.76 -16.46 17.48
N GLY A 64 -4.80 -17.09 16.81
CA GLY A 64 -4.12 -18.29 17.28
C GLY A 64 -4.68 -19.58 16.69
N MET A 65 -5.83 -19.52 16.05
CA MET A 65 -6.49 -20.67 15.41
C MET A 65 -6.85 -20.41 13.96
N LYS A 66 -7.38 -19.25 13.66
CA LYS A 66 -7.82 -18.89 12.30
C LYS A 66 -7.57 -17.43 11.95
N TYR A 67 -7.58 -17.14 10.66
CA TYR A 67 -7.48 -15.81 10.11
C TYR A 67 -8.86 -15.15 10.00
N HIS A 68 -8.86 -13.84 10.23
CA HIS A 68 -10.01 -12.96 10.02
C HIS A 68 -9.59 -11.84 9.08
N SER A 69 -10.45 -11.48 8.14
CA SER A 69 -10.12 -10.50 7.11
C SER A 69 -11.25 -9.51 6.91
N GLU A 70 -10.90 -8.24 6.85
CA GLU A 70 -11.78 -7.15 6.44
C GLU A 70 -11.11 -6.32 5.37
N LYS A 71 -11.81 -6.09 4.26
CA LYS A 71 -11.35 -5.31 3.12
C LYS A 71 -12.37 -4.26 2.77
N ARG A 72 -11.91 -3.06 2.45
CA ARG A 72 -12.75 -1.92 2.13
C ARG A 72 -12.17 -1.12 0.97
N PHE A 73 -13.04 -0.46 0.21
CA PHE A 73 -12.63 0.61 -0.68
C PHE A 73 -12.45 1.91 0.10
N GLY A 74 -11.53 2.76 -0.36
CA GLY A 74 -11.31 4.08 0.20
C GLY A 74 -10.34 4.10 1.38
N LEU A 75 -10.52 5.08 2.25
CA LEU A 75 -9.57 5.43 3.29
C LEU A 75 -9.73 4.57 4.54
N VAL A 76 -8.61 4.32 5.20
CA VAL A 76 -8.57 3.57 6.47
C VAL A 76 -9.38 4.28 7.55
N GLY A 77 -9.23 5.60 7.67
CA GLY A 77 -9.93 6.39 8.68
C GLY A 77 -11.46 6.38 8.53
N ASP A 78 -11.97 6.17 7.33
CA ASP A 78 -13.41 6.07 7.08
C ASP A 78 -13.95 4.66 7.32
N ASN A 79 -13.11 3.64 7.19
CA ASN A 79 -13.53 2.24 7.16
C ASN A 79 -13.18 1.45 8.43
N PHE A 80 -12.11 1.81 9.12
CA PHE A 80 -11.63 1.11 10.32
C PHE A 80 -11.63 2.02 11.56
N ASN A 81 -12.61 2.91 11.64
CA ASN A 81 -12.72 3.91 12.70
C ASN A 81 -13.72 3.56 13.82
N ASN A 82 -14.32 2.37 13.79
CA ASN A 82 -15.30 1.95 14.75
C ASN A 82 -15.05 0.54 15.29
N GLU A 83 -15.56 0.29 16.49
CA GLU A 83 -15.38 -0.98 17.18
C GLU A 83 -16.08 -2.15 16.49
N GLU A 84 -17.18 -1.90 15.79
CA GLU A 84 -17.91 -2.95 15.08
C GLU A 84 -17.04 -3.65 14.04
N VAL A 85 -16.33 -2.88 13.20
CA VAL A 85 -15.43 -3.43 12.19
C VAL A 85 -14.21 -4.07 12.83
N LEU A 86 -13.61 -3.41 13.82
CA LEU A 86 -12.42 -3.93 14.52
C LEU A 86 -12.71 -5.19 15.33
N SER A 87 -13.93 -5.36 15.85
CA SER A 87 -14.33 -6.58 16.58
C SER A 87 -14.37 -7.82 15.69
N LYS A 88 -14.48 -7.65 14.39
CA LYS A 88 -14.41 -8.74 13.41
C LYS A 88 -12.98 -9.23 13.12
N LEU A 89 -11.99 -8.57 13.69
CA LEU A 89 -10.57 -8.82 13.51
C LEU A 89 -9.90 -9.15 14.87
N PRO A 90 -10.33 -10.22 15.57
CA PRO A 90 -9.74 -10.58 16.84
C PRO A 90 -8.35 -11.17 16.68
N GLY A 91 -7.58 -11.15 17.77
CA GLY A 91 -6.27 -11.81 17.82
C GLY A 91 -5.13 -10.87 18.15
N ASN A 92 -3.96 -11.49 18.34
CA ASN A 92 -2.75 -10.82 18.78
C ASN A 92 -1.75 -10.52 17.64
N TYR A 93 -2.12 -10.85 16.41
CA TYR A 93 -1.33 -10.67 15.21
C TYR A 93 -2.19 -10.01 14.15
N ALA A 94 -1.68 -9.02 13.48
CA ALA A 94 -2.37 -8.42 12.35
C ALA A 94 -1.37 -7.86 11.34
N ILE A 95 -1.76 -7.92 10.08
CA ILE A 95 -1.10 -7.24 8.97
C ILE A 95 -2.13 -6.43 8.20
N GLY A 96 -1.71 -5.32 7.66
CA GLY A 96 -2.59 -4.42 6.90
C GLY A 96 -1.91 -3.84 5.68
N HIS A 97 -2.73 -3.40 4.74
CA HIS A 97 -2.31 -2.89 3.45
C HIS A 97 -3.18 -1.72 3.00
N ASN A 98 -2.54 -0.65 2.58
CA ASN A 98 -3.15 0.43 1.80
C ASN A 98 -2.80 0.24 0.33
N ARG A 99 -3.82 0.08 -0.51
CA ARG A 99 -3.63 -0.16 -1.93
C ARG A 99 -3.52 1.15 -2.71
N TYR A 100 -2.48 1.22 -3.52
CA TYR A 100 -2.36 2.11 -4.65
C TYR A 100 -2.35 1.27 -5.93
N SER A 101 -3.31 1.49 -6.82
CA SER A 101 -3.41 0.75 -8.08
C SER A 101 -2.57 1.43 -9.16
N THR A 102 -1.67 0.67 -9.77
CA THR A 102 -0.89 1.13 -10.92
C THR A 102 -1.43 0.61 -12.24
N THR A 103 -2.28 -0.43 -12.23
CA THR A 103 -2.81 -1.09 -13.42
C THR A 103 -4.19 -1.68 -13.15
N GLY A 104 -5.14 -1.40 -14.07
CA GLY A 104 -6.49 -1.96 -14.03
C GLY A 104 -7.41 -1.38 -12.97
N GLY A 105 -8.68 -1.75 -13.00
CA GLY A 105 -9.67 -1.37 -12.00
C GLY A 105 -9.41 -2.04 -10.65
N THR A 106 -9.65 -1.30 -9.57
CA THR A 106 -9.59 -1.87 -8.22
C THR A 106 -10.88 -2.64 -7.95
N THR A 107 -10.73 -3.94 -7.70
CA THR A 107 -11.80 -4.77 -7.16
C THR A 107 -11.48 -5.12 -5.71
N LEU A 108 -12.50 -5.31 -4.88
CA LEU A 108 -12.29 -5.67 -3.47
C LEU A 108 -11.49 -6.97 -3.32
N ARG A 109 -11.63 -7.86 -4.27
CA ARG A 109 -10.87 -9.12 -4.35
C ARG A 109 -9.37 -8.92 -4.42
N ASN A 110 -8.92 -7.82 -5.02
CA ASN A 110 -7.50 -7.50 -5.21
C ASN A 110 -6.91 -6.69 -4.07
N VAL A 111 -7.72 -6.29 -3.09
CA VAL A 111 -7.23 -5.59 -1.91
C VAL A 111 -6.51 -6.59 -1.00
N GLN A 112 -5.28 -6.30 -0.68
CA GLN A 112 -4.44 -7.10 0.23
C GLN A 112 -4.73 -6.71 1.70
N PRO A 113 -4.35 -7.54 2.70
CA PRO A 113 -3.61 -8.80 2.61
C PRO A 113 -4.46 -9.97 2.09
N PHE A 114 -3.77 -10.97 1.55
CA PHE A 114 -4.36 -12.27 1.22
C PHE A 114 -4.02 -13.30 2.29
N TYR A 115 -4.89 -14.30 2.48
CA TYR A 115 -4.57 -15.42 3.35
C TYR A 115 -5.11 -16.72 2.76
N ALA A 116 -4.50 -17.81 3.16
CA ALA A 116 -4.92 -19.15 2.81
C ALA A 116 -4.64 -20.12 3.96
N ASP A 117 -5.55 -21.04 4.19
CA ASP A 117 -5.34 -22.18 5.08
C ASP A 117 -4.85 -23.37 4.25
N THR A 118 -3.77 -23.99 4.72
CA THR A 118 -3.15 -25.16 4.11
C THR A 118 -3.08 -26.30 5.11
N ASN A 119 -2.85 -27.52 4.63
CA ASN A 119 -2.66 -28.68 5.51
C ASN A 119 -1.44 -28.54 6.45
N ALA A 120 -0.50 -27.68 6.11
CA ALA A 120 0.68 -27.40 6.92
C ALA A 120 0.51 -26.17 7.85
N GLY A 121 -0.63 -25.50 7.80
CA GLY A 121 -0.95 -24.27 8.53
C GLY A 121 -1.43 -23.17 7.61
N GLY A 122 -1.84 -22.06 8.20
CA GLY A 122 -2.26 -20.87 7.46
C GLY A 122 -1.10 -19.96 7.12
N ILE A 123 -1.28 -19.17 6.05
CA ILE A 123 -0.36 -18.12 5.64
C ILE A 123 -1.13 -16.86 5.29
N ALA A 124 -0.63 -15.71 5.70
CA ALA A 124 -1.13 -14.42 5.28
C ALA A 124 0.01 -13.56 4.74
N VAL A 125 -0.25 -12.88 3.63
CA VAL A 125 0.75 -12.05 2.92
C VAL A 125 0.16 -10.70 2.51
N SER A 126 1.01 -9.71 2.51
CA SER A 126 0.67 -8.34 2.11
C SER A 126 1.73 -7.74 1.19
#